data_2a8d3aef7777d9e6764394e044b19006
#
_entry.id   2a8d3aef7777d9e6764394e044b19006
#
_cell.length_a   1.000
_cell.length_b   1.000
_cell.length_c   1.000
_cell.angle_alpha   90.00
_cell.angle_beta   90.00
_cell.angle_gamma   90.00
#
_symmetry.space_group_name_H-M   'P 1'
#
loop_
_entity.id
_entity.type
_entity.pdbx_description
1 polymer ?
#
loop_
_entity_poly.entity_id
_entity_poly.type
_entity_poly.pdbx_seq_one_letter_code
_entity_poly.pdbx_strand_id
1 'polypeptide(L)'
;MLGFILMILLIAIVVILIFSTVKIVPQSYAYVVERIGAYDRTLNVGLHILIPLIDRVSNRVSLKEQVMDFAPQPVITKDNVTMQIDTVVYFSITDPKLFTYGVVRPINAIETLTATTLRNIIGELELDDTLTSRDIINSKMRSFLMMLLIHGVSR
;
A
#
# COMPACT_ATOMS: atom_id res chain seq x y z
N MET A 1 -20.62 51.15 7.45
CA MET A 1 -20.21 50.15 8.45
C MET A 1 -20.48 48.72 7.94
N LEU A 2 -21.75 48.36 7.61
CA LEU A 2 -22.11 47.02 7.15
C LEU A 2 -21.35 46.56 5.87
N GLY A 3 -21.27 47.46 4.86
CA GLY A 3 -20.54 47.15 3.62
C GLY A 3 -19.03 46.92 3.80
N PHE A 4 -18.41 47.63 4.74
CA PHE A 4 -17.01 47.45 5.08
C PHE A 4 -16.75 46.07 5.76
N ILE A 5 -17.66 45.64 6.63
CA ILE A 5 -17.61 44.33 7.28
C ILE A 5 -17.80 43.21 6.24
N LEU A 6 -18.74 43.35 5.32
CA LEU A 6 -18.97 42.39 4.23
C LEU A 6 -17.76 42.29 3.31
N MET A 7 -17.09 43.38 3.00
CA MET A 7 -15.89 43.41 2.19
C MET A 7 -14.73 42.66 2.87
N ILE A 8 -14.51 42.88 4.17
CA ILE A 8 -13.51 42.18 4.95
C ILE A 8 -13.82 40.68 5.01
N LEU A 9 -15.06 40.29 5.23
CA LEU A 9 -15.51 38.93 5.26
C LEU A 9 -15.24 38.24 3.92
N LEU A 10 -15.54 38.89 2.80
CA LEU A 10 -15.30 38.36 1.46
C LEU A 10 -13.81 38.14 1.18
N ILE A 11 -12.97 39.11 1.55
CA ILE A 11 -11.51 38.99 1.43
C ILE A 11 -10.99 37.82 2.27
N ALA A 12 -11.48 37.67 3.51
CA ALA A 12 -11.10 36.59 4.39
C ALA A 12 -11.44 35.22 3.79
N ILE A 13 -12.64 35.08 3.21
CA ILE A 13 -13.07 33.83 2.53
C ILE A 13 -12.15 33.53 1.35
N VAL A 14 -11.84 34.50 0.51
CA VAL A 14 -10.94 34.32 -0.65
C VAL A 14 -9.54 33.90 -0.20
N VAL A 15 -9.01 34.52 0.83
CA VAL A 15 -7.68 34.15 1.39
C VAL A 15 -7.69 32.71 1.93
N ILE A 16 -8.73 32.33 2.68
CA ILE A 16 -8.86 30.95 3.20
C ILE A 16 -8.94 29.94 2.03
N LEU A 17 -9.68 30.23 0.97
CA LEU A 17 -9.77 29.38 -0.21
C LEU A 17 -8.41 29.21 -0.89
N ILE A 18 -7.64 30.30 -1.05
CA ILE A 18 -6.30 30.24 -1.65
C ILE A 18 -5.37 29.36 -0.81
N PHE A 19 -5.32 29.53 0.50
CA PHE A 19 -4.50 28.71 1.38
C PHE A 19 -4.94 27.23 1.40
N SER A 20 -6.24 26.97 1.29
CA SER A 20 -6.78 25.60 1.22
C SER A 20 -6.44 24.88 -0.09
N THR A 21 -6.14 25.64 -1.15
CA THR A 21 -5.84 25.12 -2.48
C THR A 21 -4.44 24.50 -2.57
N VAL A 22 -3.49 24.98 -1.75
CA VAL A 22 -2.09 24.53 -1.79
C VAL A 22 -1.90 23.30 -0.93
N LYS A 23 -1.38 22.21 -1.50
CA LYS A 23 -0.97 21.00 -0.80
C LYS A 23 0.50 20.68 -1.08
N ILE A 24 1.24 20.45 -0.02
CA ILE A 24 2.64 20.02 -0.08
C ILE A 24 2.69 18.54 0.20
N VAL A 25 3.24 17.77 -0.76
CA VAL A 25 3.48 16.35 -0.61
C VAL A 25 4.92 16.15 -0.16
N PRO A 26 5.13 15.59 1.06
CA PRO A 26 6.47 15.35 1.57
C PRO A 26 7.18 14.23 0.80
N GLN A 27 8.52 14.20 0.92
CA GLN A 27 9.33 13.19 0.28
C GLN A 27 8.94 11.78 0.74
N SER A 28 8.97 10.83 -0.19
CA SER A 28 8.57 9.42 0.02
C SER A 28 7.08 9.21 0.30
N TYR A 29 6.24 10.17 -0.04
CA TYR A 29 4.78 10.02 -0.04
C TYR A 29 4.21 10.30 -1.42
N ALA A 30 3.08 9.65 -1.71
CA ALA A 30 2.23 9.97 -2.84
C ALA A 30 0.79 10.13 -2.36
N TYR A 31 0.09 11.15 -2.85
CA TYR A 31 -1.30 11.40 -2.49
C TYR A 31 -2.19 11.06 -3.68
N VAL A 32 -3.13 10.18 -3.44
CA VAL A 32 -4.15 9.80 -4.44
C VAL A 32 -5.30 10.78 -4.32
N VAL A 33 -5.61 11.47 -5.42
CA VAL A 33 -6.64 12.50 -5.48
C VAL A 33 -7.83 12.01 -6.28
N GLU A 34 -9.00 12.19 -5.68
CA GLU A 34 -10.31 12.01 -6.29
C GLU A 34 -10.92 13.36 -6.63
N ARG A 35 -11.54 13.41 -7.79
CA ARG A 35 -12.38 14.52 -8.23
C ARG A 35 -13.82 14.05 -8.34
N ILE A 36 -14.68 14.57 -7.49
CA ILE A 36 -16.11 14.22 -7.44
C ILE A 36 -16.32 12.68 -7.34
N GLY A 37 -15.49 12.00 -6.52
CA GLY A 37 -15.59 10.56 -6.29
C GLY A 37 -14.91 9.65 -7.33
N ALA A 38 -14.32 10.20 -8.40
CA ALA A 38 -13.53 9.45 -9.36
C ALA A 38 -12.03 9.73 -9.18
N TYR A 39 -11.20 8.71 -9.44
CA TYR A 39 -9.75 8.93 -9.48
C TYR A 39 -9.38 9.96 -10.56
N ASP A 40 -8.69 11.02 -10.16
CA ASP A 40 -8.18 12.05 -11.08
C ASP A 40 -6.69 11.85 -11.34
N ARG A 41 -5.86 11.94 -10.30
CA ARG A 41 -4.40 11.85 -10.42
C ARG A 41 -3.73 11.45 -9.11
N THR A 42 -2.47 11.04 -9.23
CA THR A 42 -1.57 10.81 -8.09
C THR A 42 -0.59 11.99 -7.99
N LEU A 43 -0.51 12.62 -6.84
CA LEU A 43 0.43 13.70 -6.57
C LEU A 43 1.73 13.11 -6.04
N ASN A 44 2.81 13.36 -6.76
CA ASN A 44 4.17 13.05 -6.32
C ASN A 44 4.70 14.14 -5.38
N VAL A 45 5.93 13.98 -4.93
CA VAL A 45 6.64 14.94 -4.06
C VAL A 45 6.61 16.35 -4.67
N GLY A 46 6.33 17.33 -3.83
CA GLY A 46 6.35 18.73 -4.22
C GLY A 46 5.08 19.50 -3.87
N LEU A 47 4.97 20.68 -4.46
CA LEU A 47 3.84 21.58 -4.27
C LEU A 47 2.80 21.34 -5.36
N HIS A 48 1.55 21.13 -4.96
CA HIS A 48 0.44 20.87 -5.85
C HIS A 48 -0.74 21.77 -5.51
N ILE A 49 -1.48 22.12 -6.55
CA ILE A 49 -2.69 22.92 -6.45
C ILE A 49 -3.89 21.99 -6.59
N LEU A 50 -4.75 21.98 -5.58
CA LEU A 50 -6.01 21.25 -5.54
C LEU A 50 -7.16 22.25 -5.53
N ILE A 51 -8.23 21.94 -6.25
CA ILE A 51 -9.44 22.78 -6.23
C ILE A 51 -10.25 22.39 -4.98
N PRO A 52 -10.35 23.29 -3.98
CA PRO A 52 -11.16 23.01 -2.79
C PRO A 52 -12.61 22.73 -3.19
N LEU A 53 -13.28 21.83 -2.49
CA LEU A 53 -14.65 21.35 -2.74
C LEU A 53 -14.77 20.28 -3.84
N ILE A 54 -13.93 20.27 -4.86
CA ILE A 54 -13.98 19.34 -6.00
C ILE A 54 -12.95 18.22 -5.84
N ASP A 55 -11.71 18.60 -5.50
CA ASP A 55 -10.60 17.68 -5.33
C ASP A 55 -10.45 17.25 -3.87
N ARG A 56 -10.40 15.94 -3.64
CA ARG A 56 -10.21 15.35 -2.31
C ARG A 56 -9.01 14.41 -2.32
N VAL A 57 -8.16 14.51 -1.30
CA VAL A 57 -7.12 13.49 -1.07
C VAL A 57 -7.81 12.27 -0.47
N SER A 58 -7.91 11.20 -1.25
CA SER A 58 -8.53 9.92 -0.88
C SER A 58 -7.60 9.10 0.01
N ASN A 59 -6.32 9.00 -0.38
CA ASN A 59 -5.33 8.25 0.39
C ASN A 59 -3.95 8.92 0.35
N ARG A 60 -3.19 8.71 1.42
CA ARG A 60 -1.80 9.16 1.57
C ARG A 60 -0.93 7.92 1.69
N VAL A 61 -0.24 7.59 0.63
CA VAL A 61 0.53 6.35 0.51
C VAL A 61 1.99 6.63 0.79
N SER A 62 2.59 5.87 1.71
CA SER A 62 4.04 5.89 1.93
C SER A 62 4.73 5.00 0.90
N LEU A 63 5.71 5.57 0.20
CA LEU A 63 6.54 4.85 -0.77
C LEU A 63 7.80 4.25 -0.13
N LYS A 64 7.99 4.46 1.18
CA LYS A 64 9.10 3.85 1.91
C LYS A 64 8.89 2.36 2.00
N GLU A 65 10.00 1.64 2.08
CA GLU A 65 9.97 0.23 2.43
C GLU A 65 9.35 0.03 3.81
N GLN A 66 8.41 -0.88 3.88
CA GLN A 66 7.66 -1.23 5.09
C GLN A 66 7.99 -2.68 5.47
N VAL A 67 8.02 -2.92 6.76
CA VAL A 67 8.27 -4.25 7.33
C VAL A 67 6.99 -4.71 8.00
N MET A 68 6.56 -5.92 7.65
CA MET A 68 5.41 -6.57 8.26
C MET A 68 5.86 -7.89 8.88
N ASP A 69 5.58 -8.03 10.16
CA ASP A 69 5.77 -9.25 10.91
C ASP A 69 4.42 -9.95 11.04
N PHE A 70 4.31 -11.15 10.50
CA PHE A 70 3.10 -11.94 10.53
C PHE A 70 3.17 -12.99 11.62
N ALA A 71 2.01 -13.27 12.24
CA ALA A 71 1.92 -14.29 13.26
C ALA A 71 2.42 -15.65 12.77
N PRO A 72 3.09 -16.45 13.63
CA PRO A 72 3.57 -17.77 13.28
C PRO A 72 2.48 -18.64 12.66
N GLN A 73 2.78 -19.24 11.50
CA GLN A 73 1.84 -20.07 10.76
C GLN A 73 2.19 -21.54 10.92
N PRO A 74 1.23 -22.42 11.30
CA PRO A 74 1.46 -23.85 11.29
C PRO A 74 1.48 -24.36 9.86
N VAL A 75 2.53 -25.09 9.51
CA VAL A 75 2.71 -25.75 8.21
C VAL A 75 3.08 -27.21 8.41
N ILE A 76 2.77 -28.04 7.41
CA ILE A 76 3.06 -29.47 7.42
C ILE A 76 4.00 -29.76 6.26
N THR A 77 5.12 -30.37 6.56
CA THR A 77 6.11 -30.80 5.58
C THR A 77 5.66 -32.07 4.83
N LYS A 78 6.36 -32.43 3.75
CA LYS A 78 6.08 -33.61 2.94
C LYS A 78 6.17 -34.92 3.74
N ASP A 79 7.05 -35.00 4.71
CA ASP A 79 7.21 -36.10 5.66
C ASP A 79 6.26 -36.08 6.85
N ASN A 80 5.19 -35.26 6.76
CA ASN A 80 4.10 -35.14 7.73
C ASN A 80 4.52 -34.60 9.11
N VAL A 81 5.55 -33.74 9.14
CA VAL A 81 5.96 -33.05 10.37
C VAL A 81 5.31 -31.68 10.42
N THR A 82 4.65 -31.36 11.55
CA THR A 82 4.09 -30.04 11.79
C THR A 82 5.14 -29.12 12.40
N MET A 83 5.33 -27.95 11.80
CA MET A 83 6.21 -26.91 12.31
C MET A 83 5.54 -25.55 12.28
N GLN A 84 6.03 -24.61 13.09
CA GLN A 84 5.60 -23.20 13.05
C GLN A 84 6.69 -22.36 12.38
N ILE A 85 6.27 -21.49 11.49
CA ILE A 85 7.19 -20.63 10.75
C ILE A 85 6.80 -19.17 10.97
N ASP A 86 7.75 -18.38 11.45
CA ASP A 86 7.68 -16.93 11.53
C ASP A 86 8.05 -16.34 10.18
N THR A 87 7.30 -15.33 9.76
CA THR A 87 7.52 -14.71 8.45
C THR A 87 7.53 -13.19 8.57
N VAL A 88 8.62 -12.58 8.12
CA VAL A 88 8.76 -11.14 8.01
C VAL A 88 8.83 -10.78 6.52
N VAL A 89 7.95 -9.89 6.08
CA VAL A 89 7.89 -9.44 4.69
C VAL A 89 8.29 -7.97 4.59
N TYR A 90 9.24 -7.69 3.73
CA TYR A 90 9.66 -6.34 3.33
C TYR A 90 9.00 -6.01 2.01
N PHE A 91 8.27 -4.92 1.96
CA PHE A 91 7.62 -4.47 0.73
C PHE A 91 7.60 -2.95 0.61
N SER A 92 7.55 -2.46 -0.61
CA SER A 92 7.35 -1.04 -0.93
C SER A 92 6.22 -0.88 -1.94
N ILE A 93 5.50 0.22 -1.83
CA ILE A 93 4.38 0.50 -2.72
C ILE A 93 4.91 1.25 -3.93
N THR A 94 4.83 0.61 -5.09
CA THR A 94 5.28 1.19 -6.37
C THR A 94 4.17 1.98 -7.05
N ASP A 95 2.92 1.49 -6.99
CA ASP A 95 1.76 2.15 -7.59
C ASP A 95 0.72 2.52 -6.51
N PRO A 96 0.66 3.80 -6.10
CA PRO A 96 -0.29 4.28 -5.11
C PRO A 96 -1.76 4.15 -5.53
N LYS A 97 -2.05 4.22 -6.84
CA LYS A 97 -3.41 4.07 -7.37
C LYS A 97 -3.90 2.64 -7.18
N LEU A 98 -3.10 1.66 -7.59
CA LEU A 98 -3.42 0.25 -7.43
C LEU A 98 -3.52 -0.16 -5.96
N PHE A 99 -2.63 0.37 -5.11
CA PHE A 99 -2.70 0.15 -3.68
C PHE A 99 -4.00 0.67 -3.06
N THR A 100 -4.53 1.80 -3.56
CA THR A 100 -5.74 2.43 -3.02
C THR A 100 -7.02 1.79 -3.53
N TYR A 101 -7.08 1.38 -4.80
CA TYR A 101 -8.32 0.92 -5.44
C TYR A 101 -8.29 -0.53 -5.90
N GLY A 102 -7.13 -1.16 -6.00
CA GLY A 102 -7.00 -2.51 -6.52
C GLY A 102 -7.51 -3.59 -5.55
N VAL A 103 -7.26 -3.42 -4.26
CA VAL A 103 -7.64 -4.39 -3.22
C VAL A 103 -8.19 -3.67 -2.00
N VAL A 104 -9.27 -4.18 -1.42
CA VAL A 104 -9.93 -3.56 -0.25
C VAL A 104 -9.01 -3.53 0.98
N ARG A 105 -8.23 -4.60 1.17
CA ARG A 105 -7.28 -4.73 2.29
C ARG A 105 -5.96 -5.29 1.77
N PRO A 106 -5.09 -4.44 1.19
CA PRO A 106 -3.87 -4.91 0.54
C PRO A 106 -2.91 -5.62 1.51
N ILE A 107 -2.81 -5.17 2.74
CA ILE A 107 -1.96 -5.79 3.75
C ILE A 107 -2.42 -7.20 4.10
N ASN A 108 -3.72 -7.40 4.33
CA ASN A 108 -4.28 -8.72 4.62
C ASN A 108 -4.16 -9.65 3.40
N ALA A 109 -4.23 -9.11 2.19
CA ALA A 109 -4.01 -9.89 0.97
C ALA A 109 -2.57 -10.39 0.88
N ILE A 110 -1.58 -9.52 1.17
CA ILE A 110 -0.16 -9.91 1.23
C ILE A 110 0.05 -11.00 2.29
N GLU A 111 -0.52 -10.84 3.47
CA GLU A 111 -0.43 -11.83 4.55
C GLU A 111 -0.98 -13.20 4.11
N THR A 112 -2.20 -13.23 3.60
CA THR A 112 -2.85 -14.47 3.16
C THR A 112 -2.11 -15.14 2.01
N LEU A 113 -1.64 -14.36 1.04
CA LEU A 113 -0.84 -14.86 -0.08
C LEU A 113 0.50 -15.44 0.40
N THR A 114 1.18 -14.73 1.30
CA THR A 114 2.45 -15.17 1.89
C THR A 114 2.26 -16.48 2.64
N ALA A 115 1.26 -16.56 3.52
CA ALA A 115 0.94 -17.76 4.29
C ALA A 115 0.59 -18.96 3.39
N THR A 116 -0.21 -18.74 2.35
CA THR A 116 -0.62 -19.79 1.42
C THR A 116 0.56 -20.29 0.59
N THR A 117 1.36 -19.37 0.07
CA THR A 117 2.55 -19.71 -0.74
C THR A 117 3.59 -20.45 0.09
N LEU A 118 3.84 -19.98 1.31
CA LEU A 118 4.75 -20.63 2.24
C LEU A 118 4.31 -22.06 2.54
N ARG A 119 3.00 -22.24 2.83
CA ARG A 119 2.45 -23.59 3.07
C ARG A 119 2.64 -24.51 1.88
N ASN A 120 2.43 -24.03 0.67
CA ASN A 120 2.62 -24.83 -0.55
C ASN A 120 4.09 -25.23 -0.75
N ILE A 121 5.02 -24.25 -0.62
CA ILE A 121 6.46 -24.50 -0.79
C ILE A 121 6.97 -25.51 0.26
N ILE A 122 6.59 -25.33 1.53
CA ILE A 122 7.03 -26.22 2.61
C ILE A 122 6.39 -27.61 2.48
N GLY A 123 5.12 -27.69 2.04
CA GLY A 123 4.45 -28.98 1.80
C GLY A 123 5.09 -29.84 0.72
N GLU A 124 5.92 -29.26 -0.13
CA GLU A 124 6.71 -30.00 -1.14
C GLU A 124 8.08 -30.46 -0.63
N LEU A 125 8.55 -29.96 0.53
CA LEU A 125 9.87 -30.20 1.09
C LEU A 125 9.81 -31.15 2.29
N GLU A 126 10.85 -31.91 2.48
CA GLU A 126 11.11 -32.67 3.71
C GLU A 126 11.67 -31.76 4.80
N LEU A 127 11.56 -32.15 6.06
CA LEU A 127 11.99 -31.33 7.20
C LEU A 127 13.46 -30.91 7.07
N ASP A 128 14.34 -31.80 6.73
CA ASP A 128 15.77 -31.53 6.57
C ASP A 128 16.04 -30.55 5.43
N ASP A 129 15.33 -30.68 4.31
CA ASP A 129 15.40 -29.74 3.20
C ASP A 129 14.87 -28.36 3.58
N THR A 130 13.81 -28.29 4.38
CA THR A 130 13.24 -27.03 4.85
C THR A 130 14.23 -26.27 5.73
N LEU A 131 14.98 -26.94 6.59
CA LEU A 131 15.97 -26.34 7.47
C LEU A 131 17.22 -25.85 6.74
N THR A 132 17.63 -26.55 5.67
CA THR A 132 18.85 -26.27 4.91
C THR A 132 18.64 -25.35 3.71
N SER A 133 17.43 -25.29 3.16
CA SER A 133 17.13 -24.62 1.89
C SER A 133 16.47 -23.26 2.02
N ARG A 134 16.76 -22.50 3.08
CA ARG A 134 16.16 -21.15 3.33
C ARG A 134 16.27 -20.23 2.13
N ASP A 135 17.41 -20.20 1.45
CA ASP A 135 17.62 -19.33 0.29
C ASP A 135 16.76 -19.74 -0.91
N ILE A 136 16.52 -21.05 -1.09
CA ILE A 136 15.67 -21.59 -2.15
C ILE A 136 14.21 -21.23 -1.85
N ILE A 137 13.77 -21.38 -0.60
CA ILE A 137 12.42 -21.01 -0.15
C ILE A 137 12.19 -19.50 -0.38
N ASN A 138 13.12 -18.67 0.06
CA ASN A 138 13.04 -17.22 -0.10
C ASN A 138 13.00 -16.81 -1.58
N SER A 139 13.77 -17.45 -2.45
CA SER A 139 13.77 -17.16 -3.89
C SER A 139 12.46 -17.58 -4.56
N LYS A 140 11.92 -18.76 -4.23
CA LYS A 140 10.61 -19.23 -4.71
C LYS A 140 9.47 -18.32 -4.23
N MET A 141 9.48 -17.92 -2.96
CA MET A 141 8.52 -16.98 -2.38
C MET A 141 8.53 -15.65 -3.12
N ARG A 142 9.72 -15.07 -3.32
CA ARG A 142 9.88 -13.80 -4.04
C ARG A 142 9.36 -13.88 -5.47
N SER A 143 9.71 -14.93 -6.20
CA SER A 143 9.26 -15.13 -7.59
C SER A 143 7.74 -15.26 -7.67
N PHE A 144 7.13 -16.00 -6.76
CA PHE A 144 5.69 -16.21 -6.73
C PHE A 144 4.92 -14.96 -6.35
N LEU A 145 5.37 -14.21 -5.33
CA LEU A 145 4.76 -12.94 -4.93
C LEU A 145 4.89 -11.88 -6.02
N MET A 146 6.04 -11.79 -6.70
CA MET A 146 6.19 -10.90 -7.86
C MET A 146 5.25 -11.26 -9.00
N MET A 147 5.11 -12.53 -9.35
CA MET A 147 4.22 -12.97 -10.41
C MET A 147 2.76 -12.61 -10.12
N LEU A 148 2.31 -12.78 -8.88
CA LEU A 148 0.95 -12.43 -8.46
C LEU A 148 0.68 -10.93 -8.43
N LEU A 149 1.67 -10.13 -8.02
CA LEU A 149 1.57 -8.67 -8.03
C LEU A 149 1.46 -8.11 -9.46
N ILE A 150 2.12 -8.75 -10.43
CA ILE A 150 2.06 -8.37 -11.85
C ILE A 150 0.75 -8.86 -12.48
N HIS A 151 0.28 -10.07 -12.20
CA HIS A 151 -0.92 -10.66 -12.79
C HIS A 151 -2.22 -10.31 -12.07
N GLY A 152 -2.19 -10.02 -10.77
CA GLY A 152 -3.35 -9.57 -10.00
C GLY A 152 -3.88 -8.18 -10.40
N VAL A 153 -3.12 -7.46 -11.21
CA VAL A 153 -3.42 -6.12 -11.74
C VAL A 153 -4.07 -6.18 -13.14
N SER A 154 -4.14 -7.35 -13.76
CA SER A 154 -4.60 -7.53 -15.16
C SER A 154 -6.02 -8.12 -15.28
N ARG A 155 -6.89 -7.91 -14.29
CA ARG A 155 -8.33 -8.22 -14.45
C ARG A 155 -9.21 -7.08 -13.98
#